data_39302a7a5250398196460375c8e2c351
#
_entry.id   39302a7a5250398196460375c8e2c351
#
_cell.length_a   1.000
_cell.length_b   1.000
_cell.length_c   1.000
_cell.angle_alpha   90.00
_cell.angle_beta   90.00
_cell.angle_gamma   90.00
#
_symmetry.space_group_name_H-M   'P 1'
#
loop_
_entity.id
_entity.type
_entity.pdbx_description
1 polymer ?
#
loop_
_entity_poly.entity_id
_entity_poly.type
_entity_poly.pdbx_seq_one_letter_code
_entity_poly.pdbx_strand_id
1 'polypeptide(L)'
;SYLRAYHDGKAIGGEVNYSTLDCNLLDYKLRYKIKGDKAEIYKTEILKEYPFPQYTGERFCPEALVFNRIALKYKLRHINAKIYYCEYLPDGLTAKIVKVRMDCVQASLAYYRELYQMDIPYTQKVKTAINYCRFALCAPCDKWKLFFKYPQLGIIVYPIAICLHVRDLARVTE
;
A
#
# COMPACT_ATOMS: atom_id res chain seq x y z
N SER A 1 -1.62 8.76 15.11
CA SER A 1 -2.54 7.80 14.46
C SER A 1 -3.39 7.11 15.51
N TYR A 2 -4.60 6.75 15.17
CA TYR A 2 -5.60 6.15 16.07
C TYR A 2 -6.21 4.91 15.41
N LEU A 3 -6.92 4.10 16.21
CA LEU A 3 -7.63 2.95 15.68
C LEU A 3 -8.90 3.39 14.93
N ARG A 4 -9.20 2.66 13.86
CA ARG A 4 -10.55 2.63 13.27
C ARG A 4 -11.33 1.46 13.86
N ALA A 5 -12.62 1.59 13.96
CA ALA A 5 -13.51 0.55 14.46
C ALA A 5 -14.76 0.42 13.58
N TYR A 6 -15.38 -0.73 13.63
CA TYR A 6 -16.74 -0.92 13.13
C TYR A 6 -17.75 -0.29 14.10
N HIS A 7 -18.99 -0.12 13.66
CA HIS A 7 -20.06 0.44 14.50
C HIS A 7 -20.39 -0.44 15.71
N ASP A 8 -20.03 -1.74 15.69
CA ASP A 8 -20.13 -2.64 16.85
C ASP A 8 -18.99 -2.47 17.86
N GLY A 9 -18.09 -1.53 17.61
CA GLY A 9 -16.95 -1.23 18.50
C GLY A 9 -15.72 -2.11 18.32
N LYS A 10 -15.74 -3.10 17.42
CA LYS A 10 -14.55 -3.93 17.14
C LYS A 10 -13.52 -3.17 16.34
N ALA A 11 -12.25 -3.23 16.77
CA ALA A 11 -11.15 -2.58 16.07
C ALA A 11 -10.89 -3.21 14.70
N ILE A 12 -10.74 -2.38 13.67
CA ILE A 12 -10.35 -2.84 12.33
C ILE A 12 -8.89 -3.30 12.37
N GLY A 13 -8.68 -4.58 12.03
CA GLY A 13 -7.36 -5.23 12.08
C GLY A 13 -7.02 -5.86 13.42
N GLY A 14 -7.96 -5.84 14.38
CA GLY A 14 -7.82 -6.43 15.71
C GLY A 14 -7.35 -5.45 16.79
N GLU A 15 -7.43 -5.89 18.02
CA GLU A 15 -6.97 -5.14 19.17
C GLU A 15 -5.44 -5.08 19.21
N VAL A 16 -4.91 -4.06 19.87
CA VAL A 16 -3.47 -3.85 20.05
C VAL A 16 -3.11 -3.87 21.53
N ASN A 17 -1.88 -4.26 21.85
CA ASN A 17 -1.40 -4.45 23.21
C ASN A 17 -0.56 -3.29 23.78
N TYR A 18 -0.69 -2.10 23.22
CA TYR A 18 -0.04 -0.88 23.72
C TYR A 18 -1.11 0.18 24.01
N SER A 19 -0.82 1.10 24.93
CA SER A 19 -1.60 2.34 25.12
C SER A 19 -1.13 3.42 24.14
N THR A 20 0.19 3.58 24.00
CA THR A 20 0.84 4.51 23.07
C THR A 20 2.11 3.85 22.53
N LEU A 21 2.38 4.04 21.24
CA LEU A 21 3.57 3.53 20.57
C LEU A 21 4.10 4.60 19.59
N ASP A 22 5.34 5.04 19.78
CA ASP A 22 6.01 6.02 18.91
C ASP A 22 6.95 5.31 17.95
N CYS A 23 6.56 5.15 16.69
CA CYS A 23 7.39 4.59 15.65
C CYS A 23 7.02 5.17 14.28
N ASN A 24 7.82 4.91 13.26
CA ASN A 24 7.43 5.25 11.89
C ASN A 24 6.37 4.28 11.36
N LEU A 25 5.64 4.71 10.33
CA LEU A 25 4.53 3.94 9.77
C LEU A 25 4.97 2.60 9.15
N LEU A 26 6.18 2.53 8.60
CA LEU A 26 6.71 1.31 7.99
C LEU A 26 7.00 0.25 9.06
N ASP A 27 7.66 0.63 10.15
CA ASP A 27 7.90 -0.26 11.29
C ASP A 27 6.57 -0.74 11.89
N TYR A 28 5.61 0.18 12.08
CA TYR A 28 4.29 -0.14 12.60
C TYR A 28 3.59 -1.24 11.78
N LYS A 29 3.55 -1.07 10.47
CA LYS A 29 2.86 -2.01 9.57
C LYS A 29 3.67 -3.29 9.28
N LEU A 30 4.98 -3.18 9.11
CA LEU A 30 5.79 -4.25 8.53
C LEU A 30 6.65 -5.00 9.54
N ARG A 31 7.18 -4.34 10.58
CA ARG A 31 7.99 -4.97 11.63
C ARG A 31 7.12 -5.40 12.81
N TYR A 32 6.28 -4.50 13.34
CA TYR A 32 5.31 -4.86 14.41
C TYR A 32 4.11 -5.62 13.88
N LYS A 33 3.92 -5.70 12.54
CA LYS A 33 2.86 -6.47 11.86
C LYS A 33 1.44 -6.10 12.30
N ILE A 34 1.23 -4.85 12.70
CA ILE A 34 -0.08 -4.36 13.12
C ILE A 34 -0.95 -4.16 11.89
N LYS A 35 -2.09 -4.83 11.87
CA LYS A 35 -3.01 -4.90 10.74
C LYS A 35 -4.10 -3.83 10.81
N GLY A 36 -4.86 -3.75 9.72
CA GLY A 36 -6.03 -2.88 9.57
C GLY A 36 -5.68 -1.41 9.34
N ASP A 37 -6.62 -0.71 8.75
CA ASP A 37 -6.49 0.71 8.49
C ASP A 37 -6.53 1.50 9.79
N LYS A 38 -5.80 2.61 9.83
CA LYS A 38 -5.72 3.51 10.96
C LYS A 38 -6.23 4.90 10.54
N ALA A 39 -6.64 5.70 11.52
CA ALA A 39 -6.92 7.11 11.32
C ALA A 39 -5.60 7.88 11.52
N GLU A 40 -4.84 8.06 10.44
CA GLU A 40 -3.61 8.82 10.46
C GLU A 40 -3.91 10.32 10.41
N ILE A 41 -3.28 11.08 11.30
CA ILE A 41 -3.37 12.53 11.38
C ILE A 41 -1.96 13.09 11.22
N TYR A 42 -1.79 13.99 10.27
CA TYR A 42 -0.51 14.63 9.94
C TYR A 42 -0.62 16.15 10.14
N LYS A 43 0.49 16.78 10.49
CA LYS A 43 0.58 18.24 10.42
C LYS A 43 0.47 18.68 8.97
N THR A 44 -0.31 19.71 8.71
CA THR A 44 -0.57 20.21 7.34
C THR A 44 0.72 20.63 6.63
N GLU A 45 1.65 21.26 7.35
CA GLU A 45 2.95 21.68 6.82
C GLU A 45 3.75 20.49 6.29
N ILE A 46 3.74 19.36 7.03
CA ILE A 46 4.42 18.13 6.62
C ILE A 46 3.78 17.55 5.36
N LEU A 47 2.44 17.51 5.29
CA LEU A 47 1.76 17.00 4.09
C LEU A 47 2.06 17.86 2.86
N LYS A 48 2.21 19.18 3.02
CA LYS A 48 2.57 20.09 1.93
C LYS A 48 3.98 19.84 1.38
N GLU A 49 4.92 19.36 2.21
CA GLU A 49 6.27 18.97 1.76
C GLU A 49 6.26 17.71 0.88
N TYR A 50 5.21 16.88 0.99
CA TYR A 50 5.09 15.59 0.28
C TYR A 50 3.80 15.54 -0.55
N PRO A 51 3.70 16.32 -1.63
CA PRO A 51 2.49 16.32 -2.45
C PRO A 51 2.24 14.97 -3.11
N PHE A 52 0.97 14.65 -3.31
CA PHE A 52 0.58 13.47 -4.08
C PHE A 52 1.00 13.63 -5.53
N PRO A 53 1.75 12.67 -6.11
CA PRO A 53 2.09 12.73 -7.52
C PRO A 53 0.84 12.59 -8.38
N GLN A 54 0.82 13.33 -9.48
CA GLN A 54 -0.24 13.26 -10.48
C GLN A 54 0.30 12.54 -11.73
N TYR A 55 -0.47 11.60 -12.23
CA TYR A 55 -0.16 10.87 -13.46
C TYR A 55 -1.28 11.09 -14.46
N THR A 56 -0.92 11.47 -15.70
CA THR A 56 -1.89 11.76 -16.75
C THR A 56 -2.81 10.57 -17.01
N GLY A 57 -4.11 10.80 -16.93
CA GLY A 57 -5.13 9.76 -17.13
C GLY A 57 -5.43 8.87 -15.91
N GLU A 58 -4.68 8.98 -14.83
CA GLU A 58 -4.91 8.21 -13.60
C GLU A 58 -5.65 9.03 -12.55
N ARG A 59 -6.67 8.42 -11.91
CA ARG A 59 -7.52 9.08 -10.91
C ARG A 59 -7.26 8.60 -9.48
N PHE A 60 -6.31 7.68 -9.30
CA PHE A 60 -5.97 7.11 -8.00
C PHE A 60 -4.46 7.09 -7.80
N CYS A 61 -4.04 7.52 -6.63
CA CYS A 61 -2.69 7.33 -6.12
C CYS A 61 -2.78 6.68 -4.74
N PRO A 62 -2.06 5.57 -4.48
CA PRO A 62 -2.05 4.98 -3.14
C PRO A 62 -1.56 5.99 -2.09
N GLU A 63 -2.36 6.27 -1.08
CA GLU A 63 -1.98 7.16 0.04
C GLU A 63 -0.66 6.73 0.68
N ALA A 64 -0.46 5.42 0.78
CA ALA A 64 0.76 4.85 1.32
C ALA A 64 2.04 5.26 0.56
N LEU A 65 1.96 5.70 -0.69
CA LEU A 65 3.10 6.26 -1.41
C LEU A 65 3.64 7.51 -0.71
N VAL A 66 2.75 8.43 -0.37
CA VAL A 66 3.10 9.68 0.33
C VAL A 66 3.44 9.41 1.79
N PHE A 67 2.63 8.62 2.47
CA PHE A 67 2.83 8.33 3.90
C PHE A 67 4.11 7.55 4.17
N ASN A 68 4.53 6.68 3.26
CA ASN A 68 5.82 5.98 3.36
C ASN A 68 7.00 6.95 3.18
N ARG A 69 6.91 7.93 2.28
CA ARG A 69 7.94 8.98 2.14
C ARG A 69 8.08 9.79 3.43
N ILE A 70 6.95 10.18 4.05
CA ILE A 70 6.94 10.87 5.34
C ILE A 70 7.56 9.98 6.43
N ALA A 71 7.27 8.69 6.42
CA ALA A 71 7.76 7.72 7.41
C ALA A 71 9.28 7.54 7.39
N LEU A 72 9.98 7.89 6.30
CA LEU A 72 11.44 7.87 6.25
C LEU A 72 12.07 8.95 7.15
N LYS A 73 11.35 10.03 7.42
CA LYS A 73 11.88 11.18 8.18
C LYS A 73 11.17 11.38 9.52
N TYR A 74 9.90 11.01 9.62
CA TYR A 74 9.06 11.30 10.78
C TYR A 74 8.48 10.05 11.42
N LYS A 75 8.28 10.12 12.74
CA LYS A 75 7.54 9.13 13.51
C LYS A 75 6.09 9.57 13.69
N LEU A 76 5.20 8.60 13.83
CA LEU A 76 3.83 8.79 14.26
C LEU A 76 3.68 8.32 15.71
N ARG A 77 2.88 9.03 16.49
CA ARG A 77 2.36 8.54 17.75
C ARG A 77 1.10 7.73 17.48
N HIS A 78 1.16 6.44 17.73
CA HIS A 78 0.03 5.53 17.61
C HIS A 78 -0.63 5.39 18.97
N ILE A 79 -1.92 5.70 19.06
CA ILE A 79 -2.70 5.71 20.31
C ILE A 79 -3.78 4.64 20.19
N ASN A 80 -3.89 3.81 21.24
CA ASN A 80 -4.94 2.80 21.37
C ASN A 80 -6.26 3.45 21.77
N ALA A 81 -6.84 4.23 20.85
CA ALA A 81 -8.17 4.81 21.03
C ALA A 81 -8.94 4.68 19.70
N LYS A 82 -10.17 4.25 19.78
CA LYS A 82 -11.10 4.09 18.65
C LYS A 82 -11.84 5.40 18.45
N ILE A 83 -11.37 6.21 17.50
CA ILE A 83 -11.93 7.56 17.25
C ILE A 83 -12.64 7.68 15.90
N TYR A 84 -12.46 6.69 15.02
CA TYR A 84 -13.02 6.71 13.68
C TYR A 84 -13.82 5.43 13.45
N TYR A 85 -15.14 5.58 13.38
CA TYR A 85 -16.06 4.48 13.11
C TYR A 85 -16.41 4.46 11.63
N CYS A 86 -16.30 3.30 11.00
CA CYS A 86 -16.56 3.16 9.57
C CYS A 86 -17.07 1.75 9.22
N GLU A 87 -17.65 1.65 8.04
CA GLU A 87 -18.09 0.41 7.42
C GLU A 87 -17.42 0.24 6.05
N TYR A 88 -17.08 -1.00 5.70
CA TYR A 88 -16.59 -1.32 4.36
C TYR A 88 -17.74 -1.74 3.48
N LEU A 89 -18.04 -0.91 2.49
CA LEU A 89 -19.10 -1.19 1.53
C LEU A 89 -18.66 -2.23 0.49
N PRO A 90 -19.56 -3.14 0.04
CA PRO A 90 -19.23 -4.14 -0.97
C PRO A 90 -18.79 -3.56 -2.30
N ASP A 91 -19.28 -2.37 -2.66
CA ASP A 91 -18.96 -1.63 -3.87
C ASP A 91 -17.91 -0.52 -3.66
N GLY A 92 -17.38 -0.43 -2.44
CA GLY A 92 -16.39 0.58 -2.05
C GLY A 92 -15.02 0.42 -2.75
N LEU A 93 -14.20 1.45 -2.63
CA LEU A 93 -12.85 1.49 -3.21
C LEU A 93 -11.99 0.31 -2.76
N THR A 94 -12.09 -0.08 -1.50
CA THR A 94 -11.33 -1.21 -0.92
C THR A 94 -11.70 -2.52 -1.60
N ALA A 95 -12.97 -2.75 -1.89
CA ALA A 95 -13.44 -3.96 -2.58
C ALA A 95 -12.90 -4.02 -4.03
N LYS A 96 -12.77 -2.88 -4.68
CA LYS A 96 -12.32 -2.74 -6.08
C LYS A 96 -10.82 -2.41 -6.22
N ILE A 97 -10.05 -2.46 -5.13
CA ILE A 97 -8.66 -1.93 -5.09
C ILE A 97 -7.73 -2.57 -6.13
N VAL A 98 -7.92 -3.84 -6.47
CA VAL A 98 -7.11 -4.51 -7.49
C VAL A 98 -7.37 -3.89 -8.86
N LYS A 99 -8.64 -3.73 -9.25
CA LYS A 99 -9.02 -3.08 -10.51
C LYS A 99 -8.49 -1.65 -10.57
N VAL A 100 -8.70 -0.87 -9.52
CA VAL A 100 -8.22 0.51 -9.43
C VAL A 100 -6.72 0.61 -9.63
N ARG A 101 -5.94 -0.33 -9.06
CA ARG A 101 -4.49 -0.39 -9.26
C ARG A 101 -4.08 -0.84 -10.66
N MET A 102 -4.89 -1.68 -11.32
CA MET A 102 -4.68 -2.06 -12.72
C MET A 102 -4.96 -0.90 -13.67
N ASP A 103 -5.97 -0.08 -13.38
CA ASP A 103 -6.33 1.10 -14.16
C ASP A 103 -5.35 2.28 -13.91
N CYS A 104 -4.74 2.35 -12.72
CA CYS A 104 -3.79 3.38 -12.31
C CYS A 104 -2.38 2.78 -12.14
N VAL A 105 -1.80 2.37 -13.28
CA VAL A 105 -0.56 1.59 -13.32
C VAL A 105 0.65 2.40 -12.87
N GLN A 106 0.78 3.66 -13.31
CA GLN A 106 1.97 4.48 -13.03
C GLN A 106 2.09 4.76 -11.53
N ALA A 107 0.97 5.15 -10.88
CA ALA A 107 0.92 5.36 -9.45
C ALA A 107 1.20 4.05 -8.66
N SER A 108 0.65 2.92 -9.13
CA SER A 108 0.88 1.61 -8.53
C SER A 108 2.34 1.18 -8.64
N LEU A 109 2.96 1.35 -9.79
CA LEU A 109 4.38 1.04 -10.01
C LEU A 109 5.30 1.96 -9.21
N ALA A 110 4.98 3.26 -9.12
CA ALA A 110 5.73 4.19 -8.28
C ALA A 110 5.71 3.76 -6.82
N TYR A 111 4.53 3.40 -6.29
CA TYR A 111 4.37 2.91 -4.92
C TYR A 111 5.23 1.67 -4.64
N TYR A 112 5.11 0.62 -5.45
CA TYR A 112 5.87 -0.62 -5.21
C TYR A 112 7.37 -0.45 -5.44
N ARG A 113 7.78 0.38 -6.41
CA ARG A 113 9.19 0.69 -6.65
C ARG A 113 9.83 1.37 -5.45
N GLU A 114 9.19 2.41 -4.92
CA GLU A 114 9.73 3.15 -3.78
C GLU A 114 9.73 2.29 -2.52
N LEU A 115 8.63 1.55 -2.26
CA LEU A 115 8.57 0.65 -1.11
C LEU A 115 9.67 -0.42 -1.14
N TYR A 116 10.01 -0.97 -2.33
CA TYR A 116 11.09 -1.94 -2.47
C TYR A 116 12.46 -1.37 -2.09
N GLN A 117 12.69 -0.09 -2.33
CA GLN A 117 13.96 0.60 -2.02
C GLN A 117 14.09 0.94 -0.53
N MET A 118 12.99 0.96 0.21
CA MET A 118 12.99 1.28 1.64
C MET A 118 13.59 0.16 2.50
N ASP A 119 14.03 0.50 3.71
CA ASP A 119 14.47 -0.49 4.71
C ASP A 119 13.26 -1.22 5.31
N ILE A 120 12.86 -2.30 4.65
CA ILE A 120 11.74 -3.15 5.04
C ILE A 120 12.17 -4.62 5.11
N PRO A 121 11.45 -5.47 5.85
CA PRO A 121 11.77 -6.90 5.93
C PRO A 121 11.86 -7.55 4.56
N TYR A 122 12.80 -8.47 4.37
CA TYR A 122 13.06 -9.13 3.07
C TYR A 122 11.80 -9.81 2.49
N THR A 123 11.00 -10.45 3.34
CA THR A 123 9.72 -11.04 2.93
C THR A 123 8.75 -10.02 2.33
N GLN A 124 8.79 -8.79 2.80
CA GLN A 124 7.99 -7.68 2.24
C GLN A 124 8.61 -7.16 0.93
N LYS A 125 9.94 -7.15 0.80
CA LYS A 125 10.59 -6.84 -0.48
C LYS A 125 10.17 -7.82 -1.57
N VAL A 126 10.15 -9.12 -1.28
CA VAL A 126 9.68 -10.14 -2.23
C VAL A 126 8.22 -9.90 -2.64
N LYS A 127 7.32 -9.68 -1.66
CA LYS A 127 5.90 -9.36 -1.95
C LYS A 127 5.75 -8.08 -2.78
N THR A 128 6.55 -7.08 -2.49
CA THR A 128 6.57 -5.81 -3.21
C THR A 128 7.03 -5.99 -4.65
N ALA A 129 8.08 -6.78 -4.88
CA ALA A 129 8.56 -7.10 -6.22
C ALA A 129 7.52 -7.90 -7.03
N ILE A 130 6.87 -8.89 -6.41
CA ILE A 130 5.78 -9.65 -7.06
C ILE A 130 4.66 -8.69 -7.50
N ASN A 131 4.20 -7.79 -6.61
CA ASN A 131 3.14 -6.85 -6.96
C ASN A 131 3.59 -5.80 -7.98
N TYR A 132 4.84 -5.35 -7.95
CA TYR A 132 5.38 -4.50 -8.99
C TYR A 132 5.28 -5.17 -10.37
N CYS A 133 5.77 -6.40 -10.50
CA CYS A 133 5.71 -7.16 -11.74
C CYS A 133 4.26 -7.44 -12.17
N ARG A 134 3.38 -7.81 -11.23
CA ARG A 134 1.96 -8.07 -11.46
C ARG A 134 1.25 -6.88 -12.11
N PHE A 135 1.46 -5.67 -11.61
CA PHE A 135 0.83 -4.46 -12.18
C PHE A 135 1.61 -3.91 -13.38
N ALA A 136 2.90 -4.20 -13.53
CA ALA A 136 3.65 -3.87 -14.74
C ALA A 136 3.08 -4.55 -16.00
N LEU A 137 2.43 -5.72 -15.84
CA LEU A 137 1.72 -6.39 -16.93
C LEU A 137 0.53 -5.59 -17.48
N CYS A 138 -0.01 -4.64 -16.71
CA CYS A 138 -1.06 -3.73 -17.16
C CYS A 138 -0.53 -2.50 -17.91
N ALA A 139 0.80 -2.26 -17.90
CA ALA A 139 1.37 -1.06 -18.51
C ALA A 139 1.25 -1.09 -20.03
N PRO A 140 0.93 0.04 -20.68
CA PRO A 140 0.85 0.13 -22.14
C PRO A 140 2.22 0.19 -22.82
N CYS A 141 3.30 0.34 -22.06
CA CYS A 141 4.67 0.44 -22.56
C CYS A 141 5.38 -0.93 -22.60
N ASP A 142 6.65 -0.93 -23.06
CA ASP A 142 7.49 -2.12 -23.15
C ASP A 142 7.64 -2.79 -21.77
N LYS A 143 6.87 -3.86 -21.58
CA LYS A 143 6.79 -4.62 -20.33
C LYS A 143 8.13 -5.23 -19.93
N TRP A 144 8.95 -5.62 -20.90
CA TRP A 144 10.26 -6.22 -20.64
C TRP A 144 11.21 -5.24 -19.93
N LYS A 145 11.21 -3.96 -20.33
CA LYS A 145 12.00 -2.93 -19.63
C LYS A 145 11.58 -2.75 -18.17
N LEU A 146 10.31 -2.90 -17.88
CA LEU A 146 9.80 -2.82 -16.51
C LEU A 146 10.22 -4.05 -15.70
N PHE A 147 10.20 -5.24 -16.30
CA PHE A 147 10.62 -6.48 -15.64
C PHE A 147 12.10 -6.48 -15.27
N PHE A 148 12.97 -6.07 -16.17
CA PHE A 148 14.42 -6.04 -15.92
C PHE A 148 14.87 -5.01 -14.89
N LYS A 149 13.96 -4.18 -14.39
CA LYS A 149 14.29 -3.20 -13.35
C LYS A 149 14.63 -3.83 -11.99
N TYR A 150 14.23 -5.08 -11.75
CA TYR A 150 14.54 -5.86 -10.53
C TYR A 150 15.10 -7.24 -10.86
N PRO A 151 16.26 -7.33 -11.54
CA PRO A 151 16.79 -8.59 -12.05
C PRO A 151 17.13 -9.60 -10.95
N GLN A 152 17.46 -9.14 -9.75
CA GLN A 152 17.89 -10.00 -8.64
C GLN A 152 16.80 -10.96 -8.12
N LEU A 153 15.52 -10.63 -8.32
CA LEU A 153 14.38 -11.46 -7.92
C LEU A 153 13.57 -11.95 -9.12
N GLY A 154 13.92 -11.52 -10.33
CA GLY A 154 13.09 -11.67 -11.54
C GLY A 154 12.65 -13.10 -11.81
N ILE A 155 13.58 -14.06 -11.83
CA ILE A 155 13.29 -15.48 -12.19
C ILE A 155 12.24 -16.08 -11.23
N ILE A 156 12.28 -15.75 -9.94
CA ILE A 156 11.38 -16.32 -8.92
C ILE A 156 10.04 -15.57 -8.90
N VAL A 157 10.06 -14.25 -9.05
CA VAL A 157 8.83 -13.44 -8.87
C VAL A 157 7.96 -13.39 -10.11
N TYR A 158 8.52 -13.52 -11.34
CA TYR A 158 7.74 -13.42 -12.57
C TYR A 158 6.65 -14.48 -12.72
N PRO A 159 6.91 -15.80 -12.54
CA PRO A 159 5.85 -16.80 -12.65
C PRO A 159 4.69 -16.51 -11.68
N ILE A 160 5.01 -16.15 -10.44
CA ILE A 160 4.01 -15.83 -9.42
C ILE A 160 3.22 -14.57 -9.82
N ALA A 161 3.91 -13.54 -10.31
CA ALA A 161 3.27 -12.29 -10.75
C ALA A 161 2.33 -12.53 -11.92
N ILE A 162 2.70 -13.36 -12.90
CA ILE A 162 1.86 -13.74 -14.04
C ILE A 162 0.61 -14.49 -13.55
N CYS A 163 0.77 -15.50 -12.71
CA CYS A 163 -0.36 -16.23 -12.13
C CYS A 163 -1.35 -15.31 -11.41
N LEU A 164 -0.83 -14.38 -10.61
CA LEU A 164 -1.66 -13.40 -9.90
C LEU A 164 -2.36 -12.44 -10.87
N HIS A 165 -1.66 -11.99 -11.91
CA HIS A 165 -2.24 -11.10 -12.92
C HIS A 165 -3.38 -11.78 -13.70
N VAL A 166 -3.19 -13.03 -14.15
CA VAL A 166 -4.24 -13.80 -14.84
C VAL A 166 -5.47 -13.97 -13.95
N ARG A 167 -5.26 -14.31 -12.67
CA ARG A 167 -6.34 -14.39 -11.68
C ARG A 167 -7.08 -13.06 -11.52
N ASP A 168 -6.37 -11.93 -11.54
CA ASP A 168 -6.98 -10.61 -11.40
C ASP A 168 -7.81 -10.24 -12.62
N LEU A 169 -7.32 -10.55 -13.82
CA LEU A 169 -8.09 -10.35 -15.05
C LEU A 169 -9.42 -11.10 -14.99
N ALA A 170 -9.40 -12.38 -14.58
CA ALA A 170 -10.63 -13.16 -14.41
C ALA A 170 -11.64 -12.49 -13.45
N ARG A 171 -11.16 -11.99 -12.30
CA ARG A 171 -12.02 -11.35 -11.29
C ARG A 171 -12.56 -9.97 -11.66
N VAL A 172 -11.89 -9.27 -12.55
CA VAL A 172 -12.28 -7.91 -12.98
C VAL A 172 -13.26 -7.96 -14.15
N THR A 173 -13.32 -9.09 -14.87
CA THR A 173 -14.25 -9.34 -15.98
C THR A 173 -15.57 -9.96 -15.55
N GLU A 174 -15.67 -10.48 -14.33
CA GLU A 174 -16.92 -10.87 -13.66
C GLU A 174 -17.60 -9.65 -13.00
#